data_bb063f2a8d57667d8da3537ab86f2ad1
#
_entry.id   bb063f2a8d57667d8da3537ab86f2ad1
#
_cell.length_a   1.000
_cell.length_b   1.000
_cell.length_c   1.000
_cell.angle_alpha   90.00
_cell.angle_beta   90.00
_cell.angle_gamma   90.00
#
_symmetry.space_group_name_H-M   'P 1'
#
loop_
_entity.id
_entity.type
_entity.pdbx_description
1 polymer ?
#
loop_
_entity_poly.entity_id
_entity_poly.type
_entity_poly.pdbx_seq_one_letter_code
_entity_poly.pdbx_strand_id
1 'polypeptide(L)'
;MSKDILYGIKYVEIEELDPLTQLPKVGGAKFAVDTAETAELEAVTSEGTEDLKRNDSRILAIVRTPDLLYGYNLKFKDNTFDPEIMALIEGGTVKRQAGTISGYDSPMLAAGAANMKPFRLNIYVPNYVGDSIVNYIQISLNNCTGNAPGMNLGKEFYAPEFDIKAREATKAGLPVKSMKYVAELPAVLRTITFDLNGGTGTADALRIETGKKITPKPTDPTPPVGKTFKGWKVLGESTIWDFDNMNVPDRDITLVAQYA
;
A
#
# COMPACT_ATOMS: atom_id res chain seq x y z
N MET A 1 -12.25 -3.29 32.44
CA MET A 1 -11.63 -3.11 31.12
C MET A 1 -12.73 -2.71 30.15
N SER A 2 -12.60 -1.58 29.50
CA SER A 2 -13.49 -1.22 28.38
C SER A 2 -13.27 -2.22 27.25
N LYS A 3 -14.35 -2.73 26.67
CA LYS A 3 -14.26 -3.59 25.47
C LYS A 3 -14.12 -2.68 24.26
N ASP A 4 -13.19 -3.02 23.37
CA ASP A 4 -13.00 -2.30 22.11
C ASP A 4 -14.17 -2.57 21.16
N ILE A 5 -14.70 -1.51 20.56
CA ILE A 5 -15.75 -1.57 19.55
C ILE A 5 -15.15 -1.08 18.24
N LEU A 6 -14.92 -2.02 17.32
CA LEU A 6 -14.29 -1.77 16.04
C LEU A 6 -15.34 -1.68 14.93
N TYR A 7 -15.21 -0.68 14.07
CA TYR A 7 -16.14 -0.53 12.95
C TYR A 7 -15.44 0.04 11.71
N GLY A 8 -15.55 -0.68 10.61
CA GLY A 8 -15.05 -0.27 9.30
C GLY A 8 -13.52 -0.29 9.16
N ILE A 9 -13.04 -0.01 7.97
CA ILE A 9 -11.64 0.26 7.66
C ILE A 9 -11.50 1.76 7.45
N LYS A 10 -10.54 2.38 8.14
CA LYS A 10 -10.31 3.82 7.97
C LYS A 10 -9.17 4.11 7.00
N TYR A 11 -8.16 3.25 7.01
CA TYR A 11 -6.94 3.47 6.24
C TYR A 11 -6.19 2.16 6.09
N VAL A 12 -5.58 1.96 4.93
CA VAL A 12 -4.69 0.82 4.67
C VAL A 12 -3.37 1.34 4.12
N GLU A 13 -2.29 0.77 4.61
CA GLU A 13 -0.94 1.09 4.16
C GLU A 13 -0.29 -0.17 3.61
N ILE A 14 0.29 -0.08 2.43
CA ILE A 14 1.00 -1.18 1.76
C ILE A 14 2.45 -0.77 1.61
N GLU A 15 3.38 -1.55 2.16
CA GLU A 15 4.81 -1.26 2.17
C GLU A 15 5.59 -2.38 1.49
N GLU A 16 6.39 -2.05 0.47
CA GLU A 16 7.33 -3.01 -0.16
C GLU A 16 8.35 -3.50 0.87
N LEU A 17 8.55 -4.82 0.93
CA LEU A 17 9.56 -5.44 1.78
C LEU A 17 10.83 -5.77 0.99
N ASP A 18 11.95 -5.73 1.67
CA ASP A 18 13.20 -6.31 1.18
C ASP A 18 13.09 -7.84 1.26
N PRO A 19 13.22 -8.59 0.15
CA PRO A 19 13.09 -10.04 0.14
C PRO A 19 14.19 -10.77 0.94
N LEU A 20 15.30 -10.11 1.25
CA LEU A 20 16.38 -10.68 2.05
C LEU A 20 16.12 -10.57 3.55
N THR A 21 15.58 -9.47 4.01
CA THR A 21 15.34 -9.18 5.44
C THR A 21 13.89 -9.32 5.86
N GLN A 22 12.95 -9.26 4.92
CA GLN A 22 11.50 -9.18 5.16
C GLN A 22 11.07 -7.99 6.04
N LEU A 23 11.90 -6.95 6.07
CA LEU A 23 11.59 -5.66 6.68
C LEU A 23 11.21 -4.65 5.61
N PRO A 24 10.54 -3.53 5.96
CA PRO A 24 10.27 -2.46 5.01
C PRO A 24 11.54 -2.02 4.30
N LYS A 25 11.50 -2.02 2.98
CA LYS A 25 12.64 -1.70 2.13
C LYS A 25 12.91 -0.20 2.19
N VAL A 26 14.15 0.17 2.50
CA VAL A 26 14.56 1.58 2.48
C VAL A 26 14.41 2.14 1.06
N GLY A 27 13.62 3.22 0.91
CA GLY A 27 13.27 3.77 -0.40
C GLY A 27 12.34 2.88 -1.24
N GLY A 28 11.77 1.82 -0.67
CA GLY A 28 10.77 0.98 -1.31
C GLY A 28 9.43 1.68 -1.50
N ALA A 29 8.57 1.07 -2.31
CA ALA A 29 7.23 1.58 -2.54
C ALA A 29 6.40 1.53 -1.25
N LYS A 30 5.63 2.59 -1.02
CA LYS A 30 4.70 2.71 0.09
C LYS A 30 3.46 3.42 -0.40
N PHE A 31 2.32 2.75 -0.25
CA PHE A 31 1.03 3.24 -0.72
C PHE A 31 0.09 3.46 0.44
N ALA A 32 -0.71 4.50 0.32
CA ALA A 32 -1.79 4.86 1.23
C ALA A 32 -3.12 4.60 0.51
N VAL A 33 -3.98 3.79 1.09
CA VAL A 33 -5.31 3.47 0.55
C VAL A 33 -6.35 3.91 1.58
N ASP A 34 -7.07 4.97 1.27
CA ASP A 34 -8.15 5.53 2.07
C ASP A 34 -9.54 5.17 1.51
N THR A 35 -9.56 4.49 0.37
CA THR A 35 -10.75 4.03 -0.36
C THR A 35 -11.05 2.55 -0.17
N ALA A 36 -10.33 1.89 0.75
CA ALA A 36 -10.54 0.48 1.07
C ALA A 36 -11.98 0.21 1.51
N GLU A 37 -12.63 -0.77 0.88
CA GLU A 37 -14.02 -1.15 1.17
C GLU A 37 -14.08 -2.30 2.16
N THR A 38 -13.39 -3.40 1.86
CA THR A 38 -13.39 -4.60 2.71
C THR A 38 -12.01 -5.24 2.81
N ALA A 39 -11.79 -5.91 3.94
CA ALA A 39 -10.63 -6.77 4.16
C ALA A 39 -11.09 -8.01 4.94
N GLU A 40 -11.30 -9.10 4.24
CA GLU A 40 -11.74 -10.37 4.82
C GLU A 40 -10.53 -11.28 5.06
N LEU A 41 -10.29 -11.58 6.34
CA LEU A 41 -9.12 -12.34 6.77
C LEU A 41 -9.54 -13.75 7.21
N GLU A 42 -9.11 -14.76 6.48
CA GLU A 42 -9.34 -16.16 6.75
C GLU A 42 -8.06 -16.85 7.25
N ALA A 43 -8.17 -17.57 8.37
CA ALA A 43 -7.06 -18.35 8.92
C ALA A 43 -6.79 -19.58 8.06
N VAL A 44 -5.51 -19.86 7.79
CA VAL A 44 -5.08 -21.07 7.08
C VAL A 44 -4.33 -21.97 8.03
N THR A 45 -4.91 -23.17 8.27
CA THR A 45 -4.36 -24.16 9.19
C THR A 45 -3.89 -25.39 8.43
N SER A 46 -2.84 -26.02 8.93
CA SER A 46 -2.48 -27.39 8.57
C SER A 46 -3.22 -28.31 9.51
N GLU A 47 -4.08 -29.17 8.96
CA GLU A 47 -4.84 -30.12 9.76
C GLU A 47 -3.90 -31.09 10.48
N GLY A 48 -4.16 -31.31 11.76
CA GLY A 48 -3.53 -32.35 12.55
C GLY A 48 -4.06 -33.71 12.17
N THR A 49 -3.42 -34.74 12.68
CA THR A 49 -3.86 -36.15 12.51
C THR A 49 -4.41 -36.67 13.81
N GLU A 50 -5.39 -37.60 13.69
CA GLU A 50 -5.90 -38.37 14.80
C GLU A 50 -5.80 -39.87 14.48
N ASP A 51 -4.92 -40.56 15.20
CA ASP A 51 -4.77 -41.99 15.11
C ASP A 51 -5.50 -42.67 16.25
N LEU A 52 -6.45 -43.52 15.91
CA LEU A 52 -7.30 -44.25 16.82
C LEU A 52 -6.92 -45.73 16.81
N LYS A 53 -6.48 -46.24 17.94
CA LYS A 53 -6.33 -47.68 18.12
C LYS A 53 -7.53 -48.19 18.94
N ARG A 54 -8.29 -49.10 18.34
CA ARG A 54 -9.46 -49.73 18.97
C ARG A 54 -9.48 -51.23 18.79
N ASN A 55 -10.18 -51.92 19.65
CA ASN A 55 -10.71 -53.24 19.39
C ASN A 55 -12.23 -53.14 19.14
N ASP A 56 -12.92 -54.27 18.97
CA ASP A 56 -14.35 -54.30 18.60
C ASP A 56 -15.26 -53.53 19.55
N SER A 57 -14.89 -53.38 20.82
CA SER A 57 -15.75 -52.83 21.86
C SER A 57 -15.25 -51.53 22.51
N ARG A 58 -14.00 -51.15 22.36
CA ARG A 58 -13.44 -49.95 23.02
C ARG A 58 -12.25 -49.35 22.30
N ILE A 59 -12.06 -48.03 22.54
CA ILE A 59 -10.86 -47.31 22.15
C ILE A 59 -9.74 -47.68 23.12
N LEU A 60 -8.59 -48.10 22.60
CA LEU A 60 -7.41 -48.46 23.38
C LEU A 60 -6.43 -47.31 23.53
N ALA A 61 -6.27 -46.47 22.49
CA ALA A 61 -5.40 -45.32 22.47
C ALA A 61 -5.86 -44.31 21.41
N ILE A 62 -5.61 -43.04 21.68
CA ILE A 62 -5.79 -41.94 20.74
C ILE A 62 -4.48 -41.14 20.75
N VAL A 63 -3.89 -40.95 19.57
CA VAL A 63 -2.79 -40.00 19.36
C VAL A 63 -3.31 -38.90 18.47
N ARG A 64 -3.28 -37.68 18.99
CA ARG A 64 -3.78 -36.51 18.28
C ARG A 64 -2.67 -35.47 18.15
N THR A 65 -2.43 -34.98 16.94
CA THR A 65 -1.61 -33.78 16.67
C THR A 65 -2.55 -32.59 16.47
N PRO A 66 -2.26 -31.44 17.08
CA PRO A 66 -3.12 -30.27 16.91
C PRO A 66 -3.00 -29.66 15.52
N ASP A 67 -4.04 -28.96 15.11
CA ASP A 67 -3.99 -28.09 13.93
C ASP A 67 -3.01 -26.93 14.17
N LEU A 68 -2.22 -26.61 13.16
CA LEU A 68 -1.23 -25.54 13.23
C LEU A 68 -1.60 -24.42 12.27
N LEU A 69 -1.80 -23.21 12.84
CA LEU A 69 -1.95 -22.01 12.04
C LEU A 69 -0.62 -21.66 11.37
N TYR A 70 -0.59 -21.59 10.03
CA TYR A 70 0.62 -21.21 9.28
C TYR A 70 0.46 -19.95 8.41
N GLY A 71 -0.74 -19.36 8.36
CA GLY A 71 -0.95 -18.16 7.60
C GLY A 71 -2.37 -17.63 7.65
N TYR A 72 -2.59 -16.56 6.88
CA TYR A 72 -3.91 -16.02 6.58
C TYR A 72 -4.03 -15.80 5.07
N ASN A 73 -5.23 -16.01 4.54
CA ASN A 73 -5.64 -15.50 3.26
C ASN A 73 -6.49 -14.25 3.50
N LEU A 74 -6.23 -13.19 2.74
CA LEU A 74 -6.95 -11.94 2.82
C LEU A 74 -7.56 -11.65 1.45
N LYS A 75 -8.86 -11.40 1.42
CA LYS A 75 -9.53 -10.73 0.31
C LYS A 75 -9.62 -9.24 0.62
N PHE A 76 -8.92 -8.45 -0.17
CA PHE A 76 -8.85 -7.01 0.00
C PHE A 76 -9.49 -6.32 -1.20
N LYS A 77 -10.54 -5.53 -0.95
CA LYS A 77 -11.26 -4.79 -1.98
C LYS A 77 -11.05 -3.29 -1.79
N ASP A 78 -10.66 -2.63 -2.87
CA ASP A 78 -10.51 -1.18 -2.94
C ASP A 78 -11.51 -0.59 -3.94
N ASN A 79 -12.01 0.61 -3.68
CA ASN A 79 -12.92 1.31 -4.58
C ASN A 79 -12.20 2.13 -5.65
N THR A 80 -10.87 2.13 -5.64
CA THR A 80 -10.04 2.82 -6.63
C THR A 80 -9.08 1.87 -7.32
N PHE A 81 -8.79 2.16 -8.58
CA PHE A 81 -7.80 1.43 -9.36
C PHE A 81 -6.49 2.19 -9.37
N ASP A 82 -5.45 1.61 -8.75
CA ASP A 82 -4.09 2.15 -8.76
C ASP A 82 -3.12 1.17 -9.45
N PRO A 83 -2.57 1.53 -10.63
CA PRO A 83 -1.61 0.71 -11.36
C PRO A 83 -0.31 0.44 -10.59
N GLU A 84 0.08 1.29 -9.67
CA GLU A 84 1.29 1.11 -8.87
C GLU A 84 1.09 0.06 -7.78
N ILE A 85 -0.07 0.04 -7.14
CA ILE A 85 -0.48 -1.01 -6.20
C ILE A 85 -0.56 -2.35 -6.93
N MET A 86 -1.16 -2.35 -8.14
CA MET A 86 -1.21 -3.52 -9.00
C MET A 86 0.20 -4.05 -9.30
N ALA A 87 1.13 -3.15 -9.68
CA ALA A 87 2.51 -3.54 -9.99
C ALA A 87 3.25 -4.12 -8.78
N LEU A 88 2.97 -3.64 -7.58
CA LEU A 88 3.54 -4.21 -6.36
C LEU A 88 2.98 -5.61 -6.08
N ILE A 89 1.66 -5.77 -6.13
CA ILE A 89 0.97 -7.01 -5.75
C ILE A 89 1.16 -8.11 -6.79
N GLU A 90 0.98 -7.78 -8.07
CA GLU A 90 1.04 -8.73 -9.19
C GLU A 90 2.46 -8.93 -9.72
N GLY A 91 3.35 -7.94 -9.54
CA GLY A 91 4.70 -7.95 -10.08
C GLY A 91 4.81 -7.43 -11.52
N GLY A 92 3.81 -6.72 -12.01
CA GLY A 92 3.79 -6.10 -13.33
C GLY A 92 4.64 -4.81 -13.43
N THR A 93 4.51 -4.10 -14.54
CA THR A 93 5.29 -2.89 -14.83
C THR A 93 4.37 -1.73 -15.18
N VAL A 94 4.52 -0.62 -14.45
CA VAL A 94 3.83 0.64 -14.76
C VAL A 94 4.57 1.36 -15.88
N LYS A 95 3.86 1.68 -16.97
CA LYS A 95 4.39 2.51 -18.06
C LYS A 95 4.18 3.98 -17.74
N ARG A 96 5.20 4.79 -17.99
CA ARG A 96 5.17 6.23 -17.80
C ARG A 96 5.58 6.95 -19.07
N GLN A 97 4.90 8.06 -19.36
CA GLN A 97 5.24 8.98 -20.41
C GLN A 97 5.29 10.39 -19.84
N ALA A 98 6.41 11.07 -19.96
CA ALA A 98 6.63 12.39 -19.37
C ALA A 98 6.27 12.48 -17.88
N GLY A 99 6.63 11.43 -17.09
CA GLY A 99 6.34 11.37 -15.65
C GLY A 99 4.92 10.91 -15.28
N THR A 100 3.99 10.90 -16.22
CA THR A 100 2.60 10.48 -16.00
C THR A 100 2.42 8.99 -16.30
N ILE A 101 1.59 8.30 -15.53
CA ILE A 101 1.23 6.91 -15.82
C ILE A 101 0.46 6.86 -17.13
N SER A 102 1.01 6.13 -18.11
CA SER A 102 0.43 5.94 -19.45
C SER A 102 -0.14 4.54 -19.67
N GLY A 103 0.12 3.60 -18.76
CA GLY A 103 -0.37 2.25 -18.88
C GLY A 103 0.23 1.30 -17.84
N TYR A 104 -0.20 0.06 -17.91
CA TYR A 104 0.25 -1.03 -17.07
C TYR A 104 0.37 -2.31 -17.90
N ASP A 105 1.45 -3.05 -17.71
CA ASP A 105 1.62 -4.39 -18.26
C ASP A 105 1.69 -5.40 -17.11
N SER A 106 0.86 -6.43 -17.19
CA SER A 106 0.98 -7.61 -16.32
C SER A 106 2.32 -8.31 -16.51
N PRO A 107 2.81 -9.04 -15.50
CA PRO A 107 4.07 -9.78 -15.63
C PRO A 107 3.99 -10.83 -16.74
N MET A 108 5.09 -11.05 -17.44
CA MET A 108 5.17 -12.13 -18.42
C MET A 108 5.11 -13.49 -17.71
N LEU A 109 4.35 -14.44 -18.24
CA LEU A 109 4.22 -15.78 -17.66
C LEU A 109 5.58 -16.49 -17.48
N ALA A 110 6.54 -16.24 -18.35
CA ALA A 110 7.89 -16.77 -18.24
C ALA A 110 8.69 -16.19 -17.05
N ALA A 111 8.36 -14.99 -16.59
CA ALA A 111 8.98 -14.38 -15.41
C ALA A 111 8.38 -14.93 -14.10
N GLY A 112 7.13 -15.41 -14.13
CA GLY A 112 6.45 -16.10 -13.04
C GLY A 112 6.58 -15.39 -11.69
N ALA A 113 6.70 -16.19 -10.63
CA ALA A 113 6.84 -15.71 -9.26
C ALA A 113 8.12 -14.88 -8.98
N ALA A 114 9.08 -14.84 -9.91
CA ALA A 114 10.33 -14.10 -9.74
C ALA A 114 10.12 -12.58 -9.64
N ASN A 115 9.01 -12.05 -10.18
CA ASN A 115 8.67 -10.63 -10.12
C ASN A 115 7.75 -10.27 -8.95
N MET A 116 7.23 -11.26 -8.22
CA MET A 116 6.41 -11.00 -7.04
C MET A 116 7.27 -10.37 -5.94
N LYS A 117 6.86 -9.21 -5.49
CA LYS A 117 7.52 -8.51 -4.40
C LYS A 117 6.77 -8.79 -3.11
N PRO A 118 7.48 -9.17 -2.03
CA PRO A 118 6.85 -9.25 -0.72
C PRO A 118 6.49 -7.85 -0.24
N PHE A 119 5.36 -7.75 0.44
CA PHE A 119 4.91 -6.49 1.03
C PHE A 119 4.29 -6.71 2.41
N ARG A 120 4.24 -5.67 3.21
CA ARG A 120 3.50 -5.60 4.46
C ARG A 120 2.20 -4.86 4.22
N LEU A 121 1.12 -5.35 4.81
CA LEU A 121 -0.17 -4.68 4.81
C LEU A 121 -0.51 -4.25 6.23
N ASN A 122 -0.76 -2.97 6.44
CA ASN A 122 -1.21 -2.41 7.71
C ASN A 122 -2.64 -1.88 7.54
N ILE A 123 -3.60 -2.47 8.25
CA ILE A 123 -5.01 -2.07 8.23
C ILE A 123 -5.30 -1.31 9.51
N TYR A 124 -5.88 -0.13 9.41
CA TYR A 124 -6.24 0.73 10.54
C TYR A 124 -7.74 0.77 10.71
N VAL A 125 -8.19 0.26 11.85
CA VAL A 125 -9.60 0.17 12.21
C VAL A 125 -9.86 1.10 13.39
N PRO A 126 -10.82 2.04 13.27
CA PRO A 126 -11.15 2.92 14.38
C PRO A 126 -11.80 2.15 15.53
N ASN A 127 -11.41 2.51 16.75
CA ASN A 127 -11.97 2.01 17.99
C ASN A 127 -12.86 3.08 18.64
N TYR A 128 -14.11 2.73 18.88
CA TYR A 128 -15.13 3.65 19.35
C TYR A 128 -15.47 3.48 20.81
N VAL A 129 -15.69 4.60 21.48
CA VAL A 129 -16.39 4.66 22.78
C VAL A 129 -17.54 5.66 22.61
N GLY A 130 -18.77 5.14 22.64
CA GLY A 130 -19.94 5.93 22.22
C GLY A 130 -19.80 6.35 20.75
N ASP A 131 -19.94 7.63 20.47
CA ASP A 131 -19.86 8.20 19.12
C ASP A 131 -18.46 8.74 18.77
N SER A 132 -17.47 8.55 19.64
CA SER A 132 -16.13 9.11 19.47
C SER A 132 -15.09 8.04 19.21
N ILE A 133 -14.18 8.33 18.26
CA ILE A 133 -12.99 7.52 18.04
C ILE A 133 -11.96 7.88 19.12
N VAL A 134 -11.54 6.89 19.90
CA VAL A 134 -10.54 7.09 20.97
C VAL A 134 -9.11 6.76 20.51
N ASN A 135 -8.97 5.82 19.63
CA ASN A 135 -7.70 5.41 19.00
C ASN A 135 -8.00 4.52 17.77
N TYR A 136 -6.96 4.00 17.17
CA TYR A 136 -7.07 3.03 16.08
C TYR A 136 -6.37 1.73 16.48
N ILE A 137 -6.85 0.62 15.96
CA ILE A 137 -6.11 -0.64 15.99
C ILE A 137 -5.46 -0.83 14.64
N GLN A 138 -4.13 -0.87 14.64
CA GLN A 138 -3.35 -1.28 13.49
C GLN A 138 -3.22 -2.79 13.48
N ILE A 139 -3.72 -3.43 12.43
CA ILE A 139 -3.57 -4.85 12.15
C ILE A 139 -2.52 -4.97 11.04
N SER A 140 -1.35 -5.52 11.37
CA SER A 140 -0.25 -5.70 10.43
C SER A 140 -0.16 -7.15 9.99
N LEU A 141 -0.20 -7.40 8.69
CA LEU A 141 0.17 -8.66 8.05
C LEU A 141 1.61 -8.51 7.57
N ASN A 142 2.55 -9.19 8.25
CA ASN A 142 3.96 -8.83 8.22
C ASN A 142 4.73 -9.31 6.98
N ASN A 143 4.22 -10.28 6.23
CA ASN A 143 4.84 -10.76 4.99
C ASN A 143 3.75 -11.29 4.07
N CYS A 144 3.38 -10.50 3.10
CA CYS A 144 2.31 -10.77 2.15
C CYS A 144 2.85 -10.96 0.74
N THR A 145 2.16 -11.82 -0.01
CA THR A 145 2.26 -11.93 -1.46
C THR A 145 0.85 -11.92 -2.03
N GLY A 146 0.65 -11.32 -3.18
CA GLY A 146 -0.66 -11.22 -3.81
C GLY A 146 -0.69 -11.89 -5.17
N ASN A 147 -1.92 -12.11 -5.67
CA ASN A 147 -2.17 -12.53 -7.04
C ASN A 147 -2.86 -11.38 -7.79
N ALA A 148 -2.80 -11.44 -9.11
CA ALA A 148 -3.56 -10.55 -9.98
C ALA A 148 -5.05 -10.56 -9.62
N PRO A 149 -5.68 -9.40 -9.45
CA PRO A 149 -7.12 -9.36 -9.22
C PRO A 149 -7.87 -9.79 -10.48
N GLY A 150 -8.96 -10.52 -10.28
CA GLY A 150 -9.93 -10.73 -11.36
C GLY A 150 -10.55 -9.40 -11.79
N MET A 151 -10.73 -9.20 -13.08
CA MET A 151 -11.42 -8.01 -13.61
C MET A 151 -12.82 -8.37 -14.05
N ASN A 152 -13.82 -7.79 -13.41
CA ASN A 152 -15.21 -7.84 -13.88
C ASN A 152 -15.60 -6.44 -14.41
N LEU A 153 -15.52 -6.28 -15.72
CA LEU A 153 -15.77 -5.00 -16.40
C LEU A 153 -17.22 -5.00 -16.93
N GLY A 154 -18.08 -4.27 -16.24
CA GLY A 154 -19.48 -4.07 -16.60
C GLY A 154 -19.83 -2.59 -16.75
N LYS A 155 -21.12 -2.25 -16.62
CA LYS A 155 -21.61 -0.86 -16.56
C LYS A 155 -21.58 -0.29 -15.13
N GLU A 156 -20.93 -0.96 -14.20
CA GLU A 156 -20.76 -0.59 -12.80
C GLU A 156 -19.34 -0.08 -12.56
N PHE A 157 -19.15 0.61 -11.45
CA PHE A 157 -17.80 1.02 -11.04
C PHE A 157 -16.94 -0.22 -10.76
N TYR A 158 -15.74 -0.23 -11.32
CA TYR A 158 -14.78 -1.29 -11.06
C TYR A 158 -14.10 -1.07 -9.72
N ALA A 159 -14.21 -2.05 -8.84
CA ALA A 159 -13.51 -2.11 -7.57
C ALA A 159 -12.63 -3.35 -7.56
N PRO A 160 -11.28 -3.20 -7.63
CA PRO A 160 -10.38 -4.34 -7.65
C PRO A 160 -10.44 -5.11 -6.32
N GLU A 161 -10.49 -6.43 -6.43
CA GLU A 161 -10.40 -7.35 -5.30
C GLU A 161 -9.12 -8.17 -5.41
N PHE A 162 -8.24 -8.04 -4.43
CA PHE A 162 -6.95 -8.68 -4.39
C PHE A 162 -6.98 -9.90 -3.46
N ASP A 163 -6.51 -11.04 -3.96
CA ASP A 163 -6.23 -12.23 -3.16
C ASP A 163 -4.80 -12.17 -2.63
N ILE A 164 -4.67 -11.98 -1.32
CA ILE A 164 -3.40 -11.79 -0.64
C ILE A 164 -3.15 -12.97 0.32
N LYS A 165 -1.95 -13.53 0.29
CA LYS A 165 -1.49 -14.57 1.20
C LYS A 165 -0.50 -13.99 2.19
N ALA A 166 -0.86 -13.99 3.48
CA ALA A 166 0.02 -13.56 4.56
C ALA A 166 0.68 -14.78 5.21
N ARG A 167 1.99 -14.71 5.38
CA ARG A 167 2.82 -15.74 5.99
C ARG A 167 3.73 -15.11 7.05
N GLU A 168 4.39 -15.94 7.82
CA GLU A 168 5.39 -15.49 8.78
C GLU A 168 6.56 -14.77 8.08
N ALA A 169 6.99 -13.66 8.65
CA ALA A 169 8.22 -12.99 8.23
C ALA A 169 9.41 -13.59 9.00
N THR A 170 9.75 -14.83 8.67
CA THR A 170 10.74 -15.63 9.41
C THR A 170 12.11 -14.99 9.49
N LYS A 171 12.55 -14.30 8.42
CA LYS A 171 13.83 -13.60 8.39
C LYS A 171 13.87 -12.37 9.29
N ALA A 172 12.71 -11.71 9.47
CA ALA A 172 12.54 -10.58 10.37
C ALA A 172 12.16 -10.99 11.80
N GLY A 173 11.87 -12.27 12.04
CA GLY A 173 11.39 -12.76 13.34
C GLY A 173 10.00 -12.23 13.72
N LEU A 174 9.14 -11.92 12.75
CA LEU A 174 7.83 -11.37 12.98
C LEU A 174 6.72 -12.40 12.69
N PRO A 175 5.67 -12.46 13.52
CA PRO A 175 4.54 -13.37 13.32
C PRO A 175 3.76 -13.00 12.05
N VAL A 176 2.88 -13.89 11.60
CA VAL A 176 2.01 -13.64 10.43
C VAL A 176 1.22 -12.35 10.61
N LYS A 177 0.61 -12.16 11.79
CA LYS A 177 -0.24 -11.03 12.13
C LYS A 177 0.20 -10.41 13.46
N SER A 178 0.29 -9.10 13.49
CA SER A 178 0.50 -8.31 14.70
C SER A 178 -0.61 -7.29 14.86
N MET A 179 -0.96 -6.95 16.10
CA MET A 179 -1.95 -5.92 16.40
C MET A 179 -1.38 -4.95 17.42
N LYS A 180 -1.57 -3.66 17.21
CA LYS A 180 -1.20 -2.62 18.19
C LYS A 180 -2.18 -1.46 18.17
N TYR A 181 -2.26 -0.77 19.31
CA TYR A 181 -3.02 0.48 19.42
C TYR A 181 -2.15 1.63 18.95
N VAL A 182 -2.74 2.52 18.15
CA VAL A 182 -2.11 3.76 17.67
C VAL A 182 -3.05 4.94 17.94
N ALA A 183 -2.51 6.04 18.44
CA ALA A 183 -3.31 7.22 18.77
C ALA A 183 -3.84 7.93 17.52
N GLU A 184 -3.04 7.95 16.46
CA GLU A 184 -3.31 8.67 15.21
C GLU A 184 -3.00 7.79 14.00
N LEU A 185 -3.63 8.09 12.87
CA LEU A 185 -3.32 7.46 11.59
C LEU A 185 -1.96 7.91 11.07
N PRO A 186 -1.25 7.09 10.29
CA PRO A 186 -0.06 7.53 9.59
C PRO A 186 -0.34 8.73 8.70
N ALA A 187 0.64 9.61 8.57
CA ALA A 187 0.57 10.72 7.65
C ALA A 187 0.48 10.23 6.20
N VAL A 188 -0.50 10.74 5.46
CA VAL A 188 -0.64 10.45 4.03
C VAL A 188 0.41 11.28 3.28
N LEU A 189 1.42 10.59 2.72
CA LEU A 189 2.45 11.23 1.93
C LEU A 189 2.03 11.26 0.45
N ARG A 190 2.05 12.45 -0.15
CA ARG A 190 1.83 12.66 -1.58
C ARG A 190 3.14 12.88 -2.32
N THR A 191 3.22 12.38 -3.54
CA THR A 191 4.40 12.55 -4.39
C THR A 191 4.29 13.86 -5.15
N ILE A 192 5.34 14.69 -5.02
CA ILE A 192 5.49 15.93 -5.76
C ILE A 192 6.58 15.71 -6.81
N THR A 193 6.21 15.69 -8.06
CA THR A 193 7.14 15.54 -9.19
C THR A 193 7.40 16.92 -9.81
N PHE A 194 8.62 17.15 -10.28
CA PHE A 194 9.00 18.41 -10.92
C PHE A 194 9.35 18.16 -12.40
N ASP A 195 8.66 18.85 -13.30
CA ASP A 195 8.95 18.86 -14.73
C ASP A 195 9.65 20.17 -15.09
N LEU A 196 10.89 20.07 -15.56
CA LEU A 196 11.72 21.21 -15.93
C LEU A 196 11.26 21.90 -17.22
N ASN A 197 10.31 21.31 -17.96
CA ASN A 197 9.66 21.88 -19.15
C ASN A 197 10.67 22.51 -20.15
N GLY A 198 11.74 21.77 -20.45
CA GLY A 198 12.80 22.21 -21.37
C GLY A 198 13.90 23.06 -20.73
N GLY A 199 13.81 23.42 -19.47
CA GLY A 199 14.93 23.93 -18.70
C GLY A 199 15.93 22.86 -18.32
N THR A 200 17.06 23.25 -17.73
CA THR A 200 18.10 22.33 -17.26
C THR A 200 18.30 22.46 -15.75
N GLY A 201 18.75 21.37 -15.13
CA GLY A 201 18.94 21.26 -13.68
C GLY A 201 18.48 19.93 -13.14
N THR A 202 18.43 19.80 -11.82
CA THR A 202 17.90 18.63 -11.12
C THR A 202 16.80 19.07 -10.16
N ALA A 203 15.69 18.39 -10.18
CA ALA A 203 14.62 18.55 -9.20
C ALA A 203 14.05 17.15 -8.90
N ASP A 204 14.54 16.55 -7.83
CA ASP A 204 14.11 15.22 -7.40
C ASP A 204 12.68 15.27 -6.89
N ALA A 205 11.94 14.18 -7.10
CA ALA A 205 10.60 14.06 -6.57
C ALA A 205 10.64 14.04 -5.03
N LEU A 206 9.71 14.75 -4.41
CA LEU A 206 9.55 14.83 -2.96
C LEU A 206 8.32 14.06 -2.52
N ARG A 207 8.36 13.49 -1.32
CA ARG A 207 7.19 12.91 -0.66
C ARG A 207 6.85 13.76 0.56
N ILE A 208 5.74 14.47 0.49
CA ILE A 208 5.30 15.45 1.48
C ILE A 208 3.91 15.05 1.99
N GLU A 209 3.70 15.22 3.27
CA GLU A 209 2.40 14.99 3.91
C GLU A 209 1.34 15.95 3.36
N THR A 210 0.14 15.41 3.07
CA THR A 210 -1.04 16.20 2.71
C THR A 210 -1.28 17.33 3.72
N GLY A 211 -1.56 18.53 3.22
CA GLY A 211 -1.78 19.72 4.06
C GLY A 211 -0.52 20.40 4.57
N LYS A 212 0.67 19.85 4.30
CA LYS A 212 1.95 20.51 4.61
C LYS A 212 2.48 21.31 3.42
N LYS A 213 3.42 22.20 3.69
CA LYS A 213 4.14 22.96 2.65
C LYS A 213 5.23 22.11 2.02
N ILE A 214 5.55 22.35 0.76
CA ILE A 214 6.68 21.71 0.09
C ILE A 214 7.98 22.27 0.64
N THR A 215 8.69 21.44 1.40
CA THR A 215 9.99 21.78 2.01
C THR A 215 10.93 20.57 1.88
N PRO A 216 12.16 20.75 1.38
CA PRO A 216 12.73 22.00 0.87
C PRO A 216 12.11 22.45 -0.47
N LYS A 217 12.12 23.75 -0.75
CA LYS A 217 11.79 24.28 -2.06
C LYS A 217 12.83 23.76 -3.08
N PRO A 218 12.41 23.30 -4.28
CA PRO A 218 13.34 22.87 -5.31
C PRO A 218 14.20 24.04 -5.80
N THR A 219 15.40 23.75 -6.25
CA THR A 219 16.26 24.72 -6.92
C THR A 219 15.58 25.17 -8.23
N ASP A 220 15.60 26.46 -8.49
CA ASP A 220 15.05 26.99 -9.72
C ASP A 220 15.84 26.46 -10.93
N PRO A 221 15.17 25.95 -11.98
CA PRO A 221 15.85 25.43 -13.15
C PRO A 221 16.48 26.53 -13.99
N THR A 222 17.58 26.22 -14.66
CA THR A 222 18.16 27.12 -15.65
C THR A 222 17.23 27.20 -16.86
N PRO A 223 16.73 28.40 -17.24
CA PRO A 223 15.79 28.55 -18.33
C PRO A 223 16.41 28.19 -19.70
N PRO A 224 15.60 27.81 -20.70
CA PRO A 224 16.01 27.78 -22.08
C PRO A 224 16.53 29.14 -22.56
N VAL A 225 17.39 29.14 -23.60
CA VAL A 225 18.00 30.36 -24.15
C VAL A 225 16.93 31.39 -24.53
N GLY A 226 17.12 32.62 -24.04
CA GLY A 226 16.22 33.74 -24.30
C GLY A 226 14.97 33.77 -23.42
N LYS A 227 14.85 32.91 -22.46
CA LYS A 227 13.72 32.88 -21.51
C LYS A 227 14.13 33.16 -20.07
N THR A 228 13.17 33.54 -19.25
CA THR A 228 13.34 33.72 -17.81
C THR A 228 12.40 32.83 -17.05
N PHE A 229 12.86 32.23 -15.96
CA PHE A 229 12.02 31.40 -15.07
C PHE A 229 11.02 32.30 -14.32
N LYS A 230 9.75 31.86 -14.27
CA LYS A 230 8.63 32.59 -13.64
C LYS A 230 8.05 31.86 -12.44
N GLY A 231 8.44 30.65 -12.18
CA GLY A 231 7.93 29.83 -11.10
C GLY A 231 7.42 28.48 -11.54
N TRP A 232 6.87 27.76 -10.61
CA TRP A 232 6.29 26.43 -10.82
C TRP A 232 4.77 26.52 -10.87
N LYS A 233 4.13 25.68 -11.66
CA LYS A 233 2.67 25.60 -11.80
C LYS A 233 2.24 24.14 -11.78
N VAL A 234 1.14 23.83 -11.09
CA VAL A 234 0.57 22.47 -11.15
C VAL A 234 0.13 22.16 -12.55
N LEU A 235 0.47 20.98 -13.04
CA LEU A 235 0.07 20.50 -14.36
C LEU A 235 -1.45 20.57 -14.53
N GLY A 236 -1.91 21.25 -15.57
CA GLY A 236 -3.32 21.47 -15.85
C GLY A 236 -3.97 22.67 -15.11
N GLU A 237 -3.27 23.34 -14.20
CA GLU A 237 -3.77 24.53 -13.52
C GLU A 237 -3.17 25.82 -14.11
N SER A 238 -3.74 26.97 -13.79
CA SER A 238 -3.28 28.27 -14.31
C SER A 238 -2.43 29.06 -13.31
N THR A 239 -2.50 28.75 -12.03
CA THR A 239 -1.88 29.52 -10.95
C THR A 239 -0.45 29.04 -10.69
N ILE A 240 0.47 29.99 -10.46
CA ILE A 240 1.84 29.71 -10.00
C ILE A 240 1.77 29.20 -8.55
N TRP A 241 2.53 28.16 -8.28
CA TRP A 241 2.62 27.57 -6.95
C TRP A 241 3.37 28.50 -5.98
N ASP A 242 2.72 28.85 -4.91
CA ASP A 242 3.30 29.64 -3.82
C ASP A 242 3.77 28.68 -2.72
N PHE A 243 5.09 28.48 -2.62
CA PHE A 243 5.70 27.57 -1.63
C PHE A 243 5.50 28.03 -0.18
N ASP A 244 5.25 29.33 0.02
CA ASP A 244 5.09 29.91 1.36
C ASP A 244 3.63 29.83 1.87
N ASN A 245 2.64 29.80 0.96
CA ASN A 245 1.24 29.87 1.33
C ASN A 245 0.40 28.67 0.89
N MET A 246 0.83 27.92 -0.13
CA MET A 246 0.08 26.75 -0.62
C MET A 246 0.54 25.47 0.08
N ASN A 247 -0.42 24.63 0.43
CA ASN A 247 -0.20 23.31 1.01
C ASN A 247 -0.42 22.22 -0.05
N VAL A 248 0.28 21.10 0.12
CA VAL A 248 0.11 19.90 -0.73
C VAL A 248 -1.33 19.41 -0.64
N PRO A 249 -2.04 19.29 -1.78
CA PRO A 249 -3.39 18.77 -1.82
C PRO A 249 -3.41 17.25 -1.52
N ASP A 250 -4.61 16.70 -1.33
CA ASP A 250 -4.78 15.27 -1.08
C ASP A 250 -4.70 14.44 -2.37
N ARG A 251 -3.68 14.68 -3.17
CA ARG A 251 -3.34 13.96 -4.41
C ARG A 251 -1.88 14.19 -4.76
N ASP A 252 -1.31 13.31 -5.56
CA ASP A 252 -0.02 13.52 -6.19
C ASP A 252 -0.12 14.66 -7.21
N ILE A 253 0.92 15.49 -7.29
CA ILE A 253 0.97 16.61 -8.22
C ILE A 253 2.29 16.66 -8.98
N THR A 254 2.22 17.16 -10.21
CA THR A 254 3.39 17.50 -11.01
C THR A 254 3.49 19.03 -11.11
N LEU A 255 4.59 19.58 -10.63
CA LEU A 255 4.92 20.99 -10.78
C LEU A 255 5.75 21.20 -12.03
N VAL A 256 5.24 21.99 -12.98
CA VAL A 256 5.83 22.27 -14.28
C VAL A 256 6.46 23.66 -14.27
N ALA A 257 7.74 23.77 -14.60
CA ALA A 257 8.45 25.04 -14.70
C ALA A 257 7.83 25.94 -15.78
N GLN A 258 7.62 27.21 -15.45
CA GLN A 258 7.08 28.22 -16.37
C GLN A 258 8.17 29.21 -16.78
N TYR A 259 8.19 29.55 -18.05
CA TYR A 259 9.16 30.48 -18.63
C TYR A 259 8.46 31.53 -19.50
N ALA A 260 9.03 32.75 -19.51
CA ALA A 260 8.60 33.85 -20.38
C ALA A 260 9.79 34.42 -21.12
#